data_7060c9764d80c1dec90549f5e60c51f2
#
_entry.id   7060c9764d80c1dec90549f5e60c51f2
#
_cell.length_a   1.000
_cell.length_b   1.000
_cell.length_c   1.000
_cell.angle_alpha   90.00
_cell.angle_beta   90.00
_cell.angle_gamma   90.00
#
_symmetry.space_group_name_H-M   'P 1'
#
loop_
_entity.id
_entity.type
_entity.pdbx_description
1 polymer ?
#
loop_
_entity_poly.entity_id
_entity_poly.type
_entity_poly.pdbx_seq_one_letter_code
_entity_poly.pdbx_strand_id
1 'polypeptide(L)'
;RRHRSGLGRAGAEFYECFVSGEIVLTTARTAELCKLTENASRDVGIAFANELSLICEKLGVNVWELIGLANRHPRVNILRPGPGVGGHCIAVDPWFIVDSAPEEARLIRTAREVNDGKPHHVVRSIVAAAARFRDPVIACLGLAFKANVDDLRESPAVEIVKELAERHAARVLVVEPHIRKLPAPLSALGVELVPLGAALEQADVVALLVDHRVFASVDKEVLLRKVVIDTRGLWQ
;
A
#
# COMPACT_ATOMS: atom_id res chain seq x y z
N ARG A 1 4.97 41.83 15.10
CA ARG A 1 3.67 41.08 14.98
C ARG A 1 2.74 41.59 13.86
N ARG A 2 2.79 42.90 13.47
CA ARG A 2 1.91 43.48 12.39
C ARG A 2 2.29 43.06 10.97
N HIS A 3 3.55 42.73 10.67
CA HIS A 3 3.98 42.32 9.30
C HIS A 3 3.50 40.90 8.88
N ARG A 4 3.30 39.98 9.82
CA ARG A 4 2.85 38.60 9.52
C ARG A 4 1.37 38.52 9.11
N SER A 5 0.52 39.45 9.57
CA SER A 5 -0.90 39.48 9.18
C SER A 5 -1.14 39.98 7.76
N GLY A 6 -0.27 40.81 7.21
CA GLY A 6 -0.36 41.32 5.83
C GLY A 6 -0.02 40.25 4.81
N LEU A 7 1.04 39.47 5.02
CA LEU A 7 1.44 38.38 4.10
C LEU A 7 0.40 37.26 4.04
N GLY A 8 -0.24 36.92 5.16
CA GLY A 8 -1.31 35.93 5.17
C GLY A 8 -2.52 36.36 4.35
N ARG A 9 -2.93 37.62 4.46
CA ARG A 9 -4.05 38.17 3.65
C ARG A 9 -3.72 38.21 2.16
N ALA A 10 -2.56 38.70 1.78
CA ALA A 10 -2.14 38.71 0.37
C ALA A 10 -2.05 37.28 -0.20
N GLY A 11 -1.62 36.30 0.60
CA GLY A 11 -1.67 34.90 0.22
C GLY A 11 -3.08 34.40 0.01
N ALA A 12 -4.02 34.70 0.92
CA ALA A 12 -5.42 34.31 0.78
C ALA A 12 -6.05 34.89 -0.48
N GLU A 13 -5.89 36.19 -0.71
CA GLU A 13 -6.37 36.89 -1.91
C GLU A 13 -5.84 36.26 -3.22
N PHE A 14 -4.58 35.81 -3.20
CA PHE A 14 -4.01 35.08 -4.34
C PHE A 14 -4.67 33.71 -4.55
N TYR A 15 -4.86 32.94 -3.48
CA TYR A 15 -5.50 31.61 -3.57
C TYR A 15 -6.99 31.70 -3.93
N GLU A 16 -7.72 32.73 -3.51
CA GLU A 16 -9.13 32.98 -3.86
C GLU A 16 -9.34 33.10 -5.38
N CYS A 17 -8.29 33.41 -6.15
CA CYS A 17 -8.38 33.48 -7.62
C CYS A 17 -8.66 32.13 -8.28
N PHE A 18 -8.36 31.00 -7.63
CA PHE A 18 -8.49 29.65 -8.23
C PHE A 18 -8.92 28.55 -7.26
N VAL A 19 -9.07 28.84 -5.97
CA VAL A 19 -9.57 27.94 -4.95
C VAL A 19 -11.01 28.28 -4.62
N SER A 20 -11.92 27.35 -4.83
CA SER A 20 -13.35 27.53 -4.50
C SER A 20 -13.70 27.09 -3.07
N GLY A 21 -12.76 26.49 -2.34
CA GLY A 21 -12.94 26.06 -0.94
C GLY A 21 -12.68 27.17 0.06
N GLU A 22 -13.01 26.94 1.33
CA GLU A 22 -12.71 27.86 2.41
C GLU A 22 -11.19 28.03 2.60
N ILE A 23 -10.71 29.26 2.69
CA ILE A 23 -9.31 29.59 2.96
C ILE A 23 -9.19 30.08 4.40
N VAL A 24 -8.58 29.26 5.27
CA VAL A 24 -8.41 29.55 6.68
C VAL A 24 -7.01 30.08 6.96
N LEU A 25 -6.94 31.29 7.52
CA LEU A 25 -5.67 31.91 7.91
C LEU A 25 -5.20 31.37 9.27
N THR A 26 -3.99 30.86 9.30
CA THR A 26 -3.35 30.38 10.54
C THR A 26 -1.84 30.67 10.56
N THR A 27 -1.12 30.21 11.59
CA THR A 27 0.34 30.31 11.61
C THR A 27 0.97 29.30 10.67
N ALA A 28 2.16 29.60 10.12
CA ALA A 28 2.88 28.67 9.25
C ALA A 28 3.11 27.31 9.95
N ARG A 29 3.51 27.34 11.23
CA ARG A 29 3.70 26.09 12.01
C ARG A 29 2.43 25.27 12.13
N THR A 30 1.27 25.90 12.36
CA THR A 30 -0.01 25.19 12.46
C THR A 30 -0.41 24.62 11.10
N ALA A 31 -0.23 25.37 10.01
CA ALA A 31 -0.55 24.89 8.67
C ALA A 31 0.32 23.70 8.26
N GLU A 32 1.62 23.74 8.54
CA GLU A 32 2.55 22.64 8.30
C GLU A 32 2.15 21.39 9.10
N LEU A 33 1.96 21.53 10.42
CA LEU A 33 1.56 20.41 11.26
C LEU A 33 0.17 19.85 10.86
N CYS A 34 -0.75 20.71 10.43
CA CYS A 34 -2.05 20.28 9.93
C CYS A 34 -1.89 19.32 8.75
N LYS A 35 -1.04 19.69 7.77
CA LYS A 35 -0.78 18.84 6.61
C LYS A 35 -0.14 17.50 6.98
N LEU A 36 0.86 17.50 7.85
CA LEU A 36 1.49 16.27 8.37
C LEU A 36 0.48 15.41 9.14
N THR A 37 -0.42 16.04 9.91
CA THR A 37 -1.46 15.35 10.70
C THR A 37 -2.48 14.62 9.80
N GLU A 38 -2.89 15.23 8.69
CA GLU A 38 -3.79 14.58 7.72
C GLU A 38 -3.20 13.25 7.21
N ASN A 39 -1.92 13.26 6.83
CA ASN A 39 -1.23 12.09 6.33
C ASN A 39 -0.97 11.07 7.44
N ALA A 40 -0.57 11.50 8.64
CA ALA A 40 -0.38 10.63 9.79
C ALA A 40 -1.69 9.98 10.25
N SER A 41 -2.80 10.71 10.25
CA SER A 41 -4.13 10.16 10.58
C SER A 41 -4.54 9.06 9.60
N ARG A 42 -4.28 9.28 8.30
CA ARG A 42 -4.53 8.26 7.27
C ARG A 42 -3.64 7.05 7.44
N ASP A 43 -2.35 7.25 7.74
CA ASP A 43 -1.39 6.18 7.98
C ASP A 43 -1.78 5.31 9.18
N VAL A 44 -2.17 5.93 10.30
CA VAL A 44 -2.70 5.23 11.49
C VAL A 44 -3.95 4.42 11.15
N GLY A 45 -4.87 4.98 10.36
CA GLY A 45 -6.06 4.25 9.92
C GLY A 45 -5.74 3.02 9.05
N ILE A 46 -4.72 3.11 8.18
CA ILE A 46 -4.25 1.98 7.37
C ILE A 46 -3.54 0.96 8.27
N ALA A 47 -2.71 1.40 9.22
CA ALA A 47 -2.02 0.52 10.16
C ALA A 47 -3.01 -0.31 10.98
N PHE A 48 -4.08 0.30 11.47
CA PHE A 48 -5.15 -0.42 12.16
C PHE A 48 -5.77 -1.51 11.28
N ALA A 49 -6.10 -1.19 10.02
CA ALA A 49 -6.63 -2.18 9.08
C ALA A 49 -5.62 -3.30 8.77
N ASN A 50 -4.35 -2.96 8.62
CA ASN A 50 -3.27 -3.92 8.38
C ASN A 50 -3.07 -4.84 9.59
N GLU A 51 -3.05 -4.31 10.80
CA GLU A 51 -2.97 -5.10 12.04
C GLU A 51 -4.17 -6.04 12.18
N LEU A 52 -5.40 -5.55 11.93
CA LEU A 52 -6.59 -6.41 11.89
C LEU A 52 -6.42 -7.56 10.91
N SER A 53 -5.82 -7.34 9.74
CA SER A 53 -5.61 -8.42 8.77
C SER A 53 -4.66 -9.50 9.29
N LEU A 54 -3.64 -9.13 10.08
CA LEU A 54 -2.73 -10.10 10.72
C LEU A 54 -3.43 -10.89 11.83
N ILE A 55 -4.24 -10.21 12.63
CA ILE A 55 -5.05 -10.82 13.70
C ILE A 55 -6.06 -11.80 13.10
N CYS A 56 -6.77 -11.38 12.05
CA CYS A 56 -7.76 -12.20 11.36
C CYS A 56 -7.14 -13.48 10.76
N GLU A 57 -5.97 -13.36 10.12
CA GLU A 57 -5.23 -14.50 9.59
C GLU A 57 -4.90 -15.51 10.70
N LYS A 58 -4.41 -15.03 11.84
CA LYS A 58 -4.09 -15.89 13.01
C LYS A 58 -5.33 -16.56 13.60
N LEU A 59 -6.48 -15.90 13.58
CA LEU A 59 -7.73 -16.40 14.14
C LEU A 59 -8.60 -17.17 13.13
N GLY A 60 -8.20 -17.26 11.87
CA GLY A 60 -8.98 -17.90 10.82
C GLY A 60 -10.26 -17.13 10.45
N VAL A 61 -10.26 -15.79 10.60
CA VAL A 61 -11.40 -14.89 10.29
C VAL A 61 -11.15 -14.17 8.97
N ASN A 62 -12.18 -14.01 8.15
CA ASN A 62 -12.10 -13.22 6.94
C ASN A 62 -12.10 -11.72 7.30
N VAL A 63 -10.96 -11.03 7.07
CA VAL A 63 -10.80 -9.60 7.40
C VAL A 63 -11.72 -8.69 6.58
N TRP A 64 -12.02 -9.06 5.36
CA TRP A 64 -12.89 -8.28 4.46
C TRP A 64 -14.32 -8.29 4.93
N GLU A 65 -14.83 -9.46 5.32
CA GLU A 65 -16.13 -9.62 5.95
C GLU A 65 -16.21 -8.87 7.28
N LEU A 66 -15.21 -9.06 8.15
CA LEU A 66 -15.13 -8.38 9.44
C LEU A 66 -15.20 -6.86 9.28
N ILE A 67 -14.38 -6.27 8.40
CA ILE A 67 -14.38 -4.82 8.15
C ILE A 67 -15.72 -4.37 7.55
N GLY A 68 -16.27 -5.13 6.61
CA GLY A 68 -17.57 -4.83 6.00
C GLY A 68 -18.70 -4.80 7.03
N LEU A 69 -18.69 -5.72 8.00
CA LEU A 69 -19.67 -5.76 9.10
C LEU A 69 -19.42 -4.63 10.12
N ALA A 70 -18.18 -4.41 10.54
CA ALA A 70 -17.84 -3.35 11.50
C ALA A 70 -18.21 -1.95 10.97
N ASN A 71 -17.99 -1.70 9.69
CA ASN A 71 -18.31 -0.42 9.04
C ASN A 71 -19.84 -0.16 8.87
N ARG A 72 -20.70 -1.12 9.22
CA ARG A 72 -22.15 -0.85 9.33
C ARG A 72 -22.47 0.02 10.53
N HIS A 73 -21.59 0.07 11.54
CA HIS A 73 -21.79 0.96 12.67
C HIS A 73 -21.54 2.42 12.25
N PRO A 74 -22.48 3.35 12.51
CA PRO A 74 -22.47 4.71 11.94
C PRO A 74 -21.26 5.58 12.35
N ARG A 75 -20.51 5.19 13.39
CA ARG A 75 -19.33 5.91 13.88
C ARG A 75 -18.01 5.16 13.60
N VAL A 76 -18.06 4.11 12.78
CA VAL A 76 -16.88 3.29 12.44
C VAL A 76 -16.60 3.39 10.95
N ASN A 77 -15.35 3.68 10.60
CA ASN A 77 -14.89 3.74 9.22
C ASN A 77 -13.46 3.17 9.15
N ILE A 78 -13.36 1.85 9.17
CA ILE A 78 -12.09 1.13 9.05
C ILE A 78 -11.68 1.12 7.58
N LEU A 79 -10.43 1.50 7.31
CA LEU A 79 -9.86 1.48 5.98
C LEU A 79 -9.61 0.03 5.50
N ARG A 80 -9.27 -0.12 4.21
CA ARG A 80 -8.92 -1.42 3.66
C ARG A 80 -7.46 -1.75 3.97
N PRO A 81 -7.15 -2.97 4.41
CA PRO A 81 -5.77 -3.44 4.53
C PRO A 81 -5.12 -3.59 3.15
N GLY A 82 -3.80 -3.71 3.14
CA GLY A 82 -3.02 -3.89 1.93
C GLY A 82 -1.66 -4.52 2.20
N PRO A 83 -0.79 -4.60 1.19
CA PRO A 83 0.54 -5.19 1.34
C PRO A 83 1.55 -4.28 2.05
N GLY A 84 1.16 -3.06 2.36
CA GLY A 84 1.96 -1.99 2.98
C GLY A 84 1.44 -0.63 2.57
N VAL A 85 2.17 0.42 2.95
CA VAL A 85 1.86 1.82 2.60
C VAL A 85 3.01 2.41 1.80
N GLY A 86 2.71 2.79 0.57
CA GLY A 86 3.67 3.41 -0.35
C GLY A 86 3.35 4.87 -0.65
N GLY A 87 4.14 5.43 -1.57
CA GLY A 87 4.11 6.83 -1.97
C GLY A 87 4.94 7.72 -1.07
N HIS A 88 5.29 8.89 -1.58
CA HIS A 88 6.27 9.79 -0.97
C HIS A 88 5.70 10.74 0.12
N CYS A 89 4.41 10.66 0.43
CA CYS A 89 3.81 11.48 1.49
C CYS A 89 3.39 10.62 2.68
N ILE A 90 2.45 9.68 2.51
CA ILE A 90 1.86 8.93 3.64
C ILE A 90 2.92 8.04 4.33
N ALA A 91 3.85 7.47 3.57
CA ALA A 91 4.92 6.66 4.13
C ALA A 91 6.03 7.47 4.84
N VAL A 92 6.15 8.78 4.57
CA VAL A 92 7.26 9.62 5.03
C VAL A 92 6.83 10.67 6.06
N ASP A 93 5.74 11.39 5.81
CA ASP A 93 5.31 12.52 6.64
C ASP A 93 5.11 12.19 8.13
N PRO A 94 4.59 11.01 8.52
CA PRO A 94 4.48 10.65 9.92
C PRO A 94 5.82 10.65 10.67
N TRP A 95 6.94 10.35 9.99
CA TRP A 95 8.26 10.35 10.60
C TRP A 95 8.73 11.76 10.99
N PHE A 96 8.30 12.82 10.27
CA PHE A 96 8.58 14.19 10.70
C PHE A 96 7.92 14.54 12.04
N ILE A 97 6.70 14.02 12.29
CA ILE A 97 6.04 14.19 13.60
C ILE A 97 6.79 13.38 14.67
N VAL A 98 7.18 12.15 14.36
CA VAL A 98 7.94 11.30 15.29
C VAL A 98 9.29 11.91 15.65
N ASP A 99 10.00 12.49 14.67
CA ASP A 99 11.29 13.16 14.92
C ASP A 99 11.12 14.43 15.75
N SER A 100 10.04 15.20 15.52
CA SER A 100 9.75 16.44 16.23
C SER A 100 9.30 16.24 17.68
N ALA A 101 8.69 15.08 18.00
CA ALA A 101 8.13 14.78 19.32
C ALA A 101 8.25 13.25 19.62
N PRO A 102 9.47 12.72 19.79
CA PRO A 102 9.72 11.28 19.84
C PRO A 102 9.11 10.57 21.05
N GLU A 103 8.91 11.27 22.15
CA GLU A 103 8.32 10.71 23.38
C GLU A 103 6.79 10.65 23.31
N GLU A 104 6.16 11.63 22.66
CA GLU A 104 4.71 11.78 22.55
C GLU A 104 4.14 11.02 21.34
N ALA A 105 4.87 10.94 20.22
CA ALA A 105 4.40 10.35 18.95
C ALA A 105 4.42 8.80 18.94
N ARG A 106 4.03 8.18 20.04
CA ARG A 106 4.07 6.71 20.23
C ARG A 106 3.16 5.96 19.27
N LEU A 107 1.91 6.41 19.15
CA LEU A 107 0.92 5.80 18.24
C LEU A 107 1.34 5.93 16.78
N ILE A 108 1.81 7.11 16.36
CA ILE A 108 2.22 7.39 14.99
C ILE A 108 3.43 6.52 14.62
N ARG A 109 4.41 6.41 15.52
CA ARG A 109 5.57 5.52 15.35
C ARG A 109 5.14 4.07 15.18
N THR A 110 4.33 3.53 16.10
CA THR A 110 3.86 2.14 16.04
C THR A 110 3.06 1.87 14.77
N ALA A 111 2.23 2.82 14.33
CA ALA A 111 1.50 2.70 13.07
C ALA A 111 2.45 2.55 11.87
N ARG A 112 3.53 3.36 11.82
CA ARG A 112 4.56 3.20 10.79
C ARG A 112 5.24 1.83 10.86
N GLU A 113 5.63 1.38 12.04
CA GLU A 113 6.25 0.06 12.24
C GLU A 113 5.33 -1.09 11.76
N VAL A 114 4.03 -1.00 12.02
CA VAL A 114 3.03 -1.96 11.51
C VAL A 114 2.97 -1.94 9.98
N ASN A 115 2.88 -0.75 9.38
CA ASN A 115 2.78 -0.58 7.93
C ASN A 115 4.09 -1.01 7.23
N ASP A 116 5.25 -0.69 7.78
CA ASP A 116 6.57 -1.08 7.25
C ASP A 116 6.85 -2.59 7.41
N GLY A 117 6.30 -3.21 8.44
CA GLY A 117 6.39 -4.66 8.64
C GLY A 117 5.47 -5.50 7.73
N LYS A 118 4.46 -4.87 7.11
CA LYS A 118 3.45 -5.58 6.32
C LYS A 118 4.00 -6.22 5.03
N PRO A 119 4.88 -5.58 4.23
CA PRO A 119 5.50 -6.22 3.07
C PRO A 119 6.23 -7.52 3.43
N HIS A 120 7.01 -7.53 4.50
CA HIS A 120 7.73 -8.72 4.96
C HIS A 120 6.79 -9.86 5.38
N HIS A 121 5.61 -9.53 5.97
CA HIS A 121 4.59 -10.52 6.26
C HIS A 121 4.03 -11.15 4.99
N VAL A 122 3.71 -10.34 3.98
CA VAL A 122 3.23 -10.82 2.68
C VAL A 122 4.26 -11.74 2.02
N VAL A 123 5.55 -11.37 2.04
CA VAL A 123 6.63 -12.23 1.53
C VAL A 123 6.64 -13.59 2.24
N ARG A 124 6.54 -13.61 3.57
CA ARG A 124 6.49 -14.89 4.32
C ARG A 124 5.31 -15.75 3.90
N SER A 125 4.13 -15.16 3.71
CA SER A 125 2.93 -15.89 3.27
C SER A 125 3.09 -16.46 1.86
N ILE A 126 3.67 -15.69 0.93
CA ILE A 126 3.96 -16.14 -0.44
C ILE A 126 4.97 -17.29 -0.44
N VAL A 127 6.08 -17.16 0.31
CA VAL A 127 7.11 -18.19 0.42
C VAL A 127 6.55 -19.48 1.03
N ALA A 128 5.73 -19.38 2.07
CA ALA A 128 5.07 -20.54 2.68
C ALA A 128 4.12 -21.24 1.70
N ALA A 129 3.41 -20.47 0.87
CA ALA A 129 2.56 -21.02 -0.19
C ALA A 129 3.38 -21.72 -1.27
N ALA A 130 4.46 -21.10 -1.72
CA ALA A 130 5.36 -21.60 -2.76
C ALA A 130 6.11 -22.88 -2.33
N ALA A 131 6.40 -23.07 -1.04
CA ALA A 131 7.08 -24.25 -0.51
C ALA A 131 6.35 -25.59 -0.75
N ARG A 132 5.10 -25.54 -1.21
CA ARG A 132 4.31 -26.74 -1.60
C ARG A 132 4.67 -27.28 -2.98
N PHE A 133 5.41 -26.53 -3.78
CA PHE A 133 5.73 -26.85 -5.16
C PHE A 133 7.22 -27.10 -5.32
N ARG A 134 7.56 -28.00 -6.23
CA ARG A 134 8.92 -28.14 -6.71
C ARG A 134 9.15 -27.12 -7.83
N ASP A 135 10.21 -26.33 -7.76
CA ASP A 135 10.51 -25.26 -8.73
C ASP A 135 9.34 -24.26 -8.94
N PRO A 136 8.82 -23.61 -7.87
CA PRO A 136 7.62 -22.81 -7.91
C PRO A 136 7.76 -21.58 -8.81
N VAL A 137 6.65 -21.23 -9.48
CA VAL A 137 6.51 -19.98 -10.23
C VAL A 137 5.52 -19.07 -9.49
N ILE A 138 5.96 -17.87 -9.12
CA ILE A 138 5.16 -16.86 -8.44
C ILE A 138 4.82 -15.74 -9.41
N ALA A 139 3.52 -15.45 -9.60
CA ALA A 139 3.05 -14.28 -10.32
C ALA A 139 2.65 -13.17 -9.34
N CYS A 140 3.36 -12.06 -9.36
CA CYS A 140 3.04 -10.85 -8.60
C CYS A 140 2.25 -9.88 -9.49
N LEU A 141 1.01 -9.57 -9.12
CA LEU A 141 0.12 -8.72 -9.89
C LEU A 141 0.10 -7.30 -9.32
N GLY A 142 0.72 -6.36 -10.05
CA GLY A 142 0.88 -4.96 -9.71
C GLY A 142 2.19 -4.65 -9.02
N LEU A 143 2.83 -3.55 -9.44
CA LEU A 143 4.03 -2.96 -8.84
C LEU A 143 3.82 -1.53 -8.37
N ALA A 144 2.81 -0.81 -8.89
CA ALA A 144 2.57 0.58 -8.55
C ALA A 144 2.22 0.76 -7.07
N PHE A 145 2.48 1.94 -6.50
CA PHE A 145 2.14 2.21 -5.10
C PHE A 145 0.61 2.34 -4.87
N LYS A 146 -0.16 2.55 -5.92
CA LYS A 146 -1.63 2.54 -5.91
C LYS A 146 -2.20 2.09 -7.25
N ALA A 147 -3.49 1.75 -7.26
CA ALA A 147 -4.17 1.27 -8.46
C ALA A 147 -4.21 2.30 -9.61
N ASN A 148 -4.05 1.81 -10.83
CA ASN A 148 -4.23 2.53 -12.10
C ASN A 148 -3.30 3.75 -12.29
N VAL A 149 -2.07 3.66 -11.81
CA VAL A 149 -0.97 4.60 -12.07
C VAL A 149 0.30 3.84 -12.45
N ASP A 150 1.26 4.54 -13.02
CA ASP A 150 2.59 4.04 -13.42
C ASP A 150 3.71 4.39 -12.43
N ASP A 151 3.35 4.91 -11.25
CA ASP A 151 4.31 5.37 -10.24
C ASP A 151 4.70 4.23 -9.29
N LEU A 152 5.96 3.86 -9.31
CA LEU A 152 6.57 2.79 -8.51
C LEU A 152 7.31 3.29 -7.27
N ARG A 153 7.35 4.62 -7.02
CA ARG A 153 8.13 5.20 -5.93
C ARG A 153 7.59 4.75 -4.57
N GLU A 154 8.50 4.29 -3.71
CA GLU A 154 8.18 3.78 -2.38
C GLU A 154 7.03 2.75 -2.39
N SER A 155 6.95 1.93 -3.45
CA SER A 155 5.90 0.93 -3.56
C SER A 155 6.22 -0.31 -2.72
N PRO A 156 5.33 -0.71 -1.79
CA PRO A 156 5.46 -1.97 -1.06
C PRO A 156 5.48 -3.20 -1.99
N ALA A 157 4.81 -3.13 -3.14
CA ALA A 157 4.81 -4.21 -4.11
C ALA A 157 6.20 -4.41 -4.74
N VAL A 158 6.93 -3.33 -5.00
CA VAL A 158 8.33 -3.40 -5.48
C VAL A 158 9.23 -4.03 -4.42
N GLU A 159 9.08 -3.66 -3.15
CA GLU A 159 9.82 -4.23 -2.02
C GLU A 159 9.55 -5.73 -1.88
N ILE A 160 8.29 -6.15 -1.92
CA ILE A 160 7.89 -7.56 -1.87
C ILE A 160 8.52 -8.35 -3.02
N VAL A 161 8.41 -7.87 -4.25
CA VAL A 161 8.97 -8.56 -5.43
C VAL A 161 10.49 -8.65 -5.35
N LYS A 162 11.15 -7.59 -4.90
CA LYS A 162 12.60 -7.58 -4.69
C LYS A 162 13.02 -8.62 -3.66
N GLU A 163 12.39 -8.63 -2.48
CA GLU A 163 12.69 -9.60 -1.41
C GLU A 163 12.43 -11.05 -1.85
N LEU A 164 11.35 -11.32 -2.61
CA LEU A 164 11.08 -12.65 -3.17
C LEU A 164 12.18 -13.09 -4.14
N ALA A 165 12.62 -12.20 -5.02
CA ALA A 165 13.68 -12.49 -6.00
C ALA A 165 15.04 -12.71 -5.33
N GLU A 166 15.41 -11.91 -4.31
CA GLU A 166 16.64 -12.05 -3.54
C GLU A 166 16.73 -13.38 -2.78
N ARG A 167 15.61 -13.99 -2.43
CA ARG A 167 15.56 -15.30 -1.78
C ARG A 167 15.89 -16.46 -2.73
N HIS A 168 15.86 -16.24 -4.04
CA HIS A 168 16.12 -17.26 -5.08
C HIS A 168 15.35 -18.59 -4.90
N ALA A 169 14.22 -18.55 -4.20
CA ALA A 169 13.42 -19.73 -3.86
C ALA A 169 12.35 -20.07 -4.92
N ALA A 170 12.18 -19.21 -5.92
CA ALA A 170 11.15 -19.32 -6.94
C ALA A 170 11.49 -18.46 -8.17
N ARG A 171 10.91 -18.80 -9.33
CA ARG A 171 10.86 -17.90 -10.48
C ARG A 171 9.76 -16.85 -10.25
N VAL A 172 10.12 -15.56 -10.35
CA VAL A 172 9.19 -14.46 -10.10
C VAL A 172 8.79 -13.79 -11.39
N LEU A 173 7.51 -13.87 -11.72
CA LEU A 173 6.86 -13.17 -12.82
C LEU A 173 6.10 -11.95 -12.26
N VAL A 174 6.15 -10.85 -12.98
CA VAL A 174 5.44 -9.62 -12.63
C VAL A 174 4.51 -9.22 -13.75
N VAL A 175 3.31 -8.82 -13.38
CA VAL A 175 2.35 -8.17 -14.28
C VAL A 175 2.10 -6.74 -13.79
N GLU A 176 2.53 -5.75 -14.59
CA GLU A 176 2.24 -4.34 -14.31
C GLU A 176 1.74 -3.68 -15.61
N PRO A 177 0.43 -3.39 -15.71
CA PRO A 177 -0.17 -2.92 -16.95
C PRO A 177 0.25 -1.50 -17.35
N HIS A 178 0.79 -0.73 -16.42
CA HIS A 178 1.08 0.70 -16.61
C HIS A 178 2.56 1.00 -16.90
N ILE A 179 3.44 -0.03 -16.89
CA ILE A 179 4.86 0.14 -17.27
C ILE A 179 5.21 -0.73 -18.48
N ARG A 180 6.22 -0.29 -19.23
CA ARG A 180 6.77 -1.02 -20.38
C ARG A 180 8.05 -1.76 -20.08
N LYS A 181 8.71 -1.43 -18.98
CA LYS A 181 10.01 -1.98 -18.59
C LYS A 181 10.11 -2.00 -17.06
N LEU A 182 10.67 -3.09 -16.53
CA LEU A 182 10.99 -3.19 -15.11
C LEU A 182 12.09 -2.21 -14.71
N PRO A 183 12.09 -1.72 -13.45
CA PRO A 183 13.25 -1.08 -12.85
C PRO A 183 14.49 -1.96 -12.94
N ALA A 184 15.64 -1.35 -13.21
CA ALA A 184 16.90 -2.08 -13.37
C ALA A 184 17.24 -3.01 -12.19
N PRO A 185 17.00 -2.64 -10.91
CA PRO A 185 17.26 -3.54 -9.79
C PRO A 185 16.45 -4.84 -9.84
N LEU A 186 15.19 -4.80 -10.27
CA LEU A 186 14.35 -6.01 -10.39
C LEU A 186 14.79 -6.88 -11.57
N SER A 187 15.12 -6.25 -12.71
CA SER A 187 15.62 -6.98 -13.88
C SER A 187 16.93 -7.68 -13.59
N ALA A 188 17.83 -7.07 -12.81
CA ALA A 188 19.11 -7.66 -12.40
C ALA A 188 18.95 -8.89 -11.49
N LEU A 189 17.83 -9.00 -10.78
CA LEU A 189 17.48 -10.15 -9.94
C LEU A 189 16.76 -11.28 -10.72
N GLY A 190 16.65 -11.15 -12.06
CA GLY A 190 15.99 -12.16 -12.88
C GLY A 190 14.47 -12.12 -12.86
N VAL A 191 13.86 -11.04 -12.34
CA VAL A 191 12.41 -10.84 -12.40
C VAL A 191 11.98 -10.56 -13.83
N GLU A 192 10.88 -11.18 -14.28
CA GLU A 192 10.35 -11.06 -15.62
C GLU A 192 9.04 -10.27 -15.65
N LEU A 193 8.95 -9.24 -16.51
CA LEU A 193 7.68 -8.55 -16.79
C LEU A 193 6.97 -9.31 -17.93
N VAL A 194 5.78 -9.82 -17.64
CA VAL A 194 5.01 -10.65 -18.59
C VAL A 194 3.56 -10.18 -18.69
N PRO A 195 2.86 -10.50 -19.79
CA PRO A 195 1.41 -10.27 -19.90
C PRO A 195 0.63 -11.09 -18.87
N LEU A 196 -0.54 -10.59 -18.44
CA LEU A 196 -1.39 -11.23 -17.43
C LEU A 196 -1.73 -12.70 -17.77
N GLY A 197 -2.13 -12.99 -19.02
CA GLY A 197 -2.45 -14.33 -19.45
C GLY A 197 -1.27 -15.30 -19.29
N ALA A 198 -0.06 -14.88 -19.72
CA ALA A 198 1.14 -15.70 -19.60
C ALA A 198 1.56 -15.93 -18.14
N ALA A 199 1.37 -14.91 -17.25
CA ALA A 199 1.62 -15.06 -15.83
C ALA A 199 0.65 -16.08 -15.20
N LEU A 200 -0.65 -15.96 -15.47
CA LEU A 200 -1.67 -16.86 -14.94
C LEU A 200 -1.53 -18.29 -15.45
N GLU A 201 -1.07 -18.48 -16.67
CA GLU A 201 -0.82 -19.81 -17.22
C GLU A 201 0.31 -20.53 -16.50
N GLN A 202 1.43 -19.84 -16.24
CA GLN A 202 2.66 -20.42 -15.69
C GLN A 202 2.69 -20.50 -14.17
N ALA A 203 1.98 -19.61 -13.45
CA ALA A 203 2.10 -19.48 -12.00
C ALA A 203 1.49 -20.65 -11.24
N ASP A 204 2.15 -21.06 -10.18
CA ASP A 204 1.62 -21.91 -9.10
C ASP A 204 0.99 -21.06 -7.99
N VAL A 205 1.61 -19.91 -7.69
CA VAL A 205 1.16 -18.94 -6.71
C VAL A 205 0.88 -17.60 -7.38
N VAL A 206 -0.29 -17.02 -7.13
CA VAL A 206 -0.69 -15.70 -7.62
C VAL A 206 -0.83 -14.76 -6.43
N ALA A 207 0.01 -13.74 -6.37
CA ALA A 207 -0.02 -12.69 -5.35
C ALA A 207 -0.57 -11.39 -5.94
N LEU A 208 -1.77 -10.98 -5.53
CA LEU A 208 -2.33 -9.68 -5.87
C LEU A 208 -1.77 -8.63 -4.92
N LEU A 209 -0.92 -7.74 -5.42
CA LEU A 209 -0.27 -6.69 -4.64
C LEU A 209 -0.91 -5.32 -4.88
N VAL A 210 -1.44 -5.06 -6.08
CA VAL A 210 -2.14 -3.81 -6.43
C VAL A 210 -3.45 -4.13 -7.16
N ASP A 211 -4.52 -3.49 -6.75
CA ASP A 211 -5.87 -3.69 -7.27
C ASP A 211 -6.13 -2.87 -8.56
N HIS A 212 -5.30 -3.06 -9.60
CA HIS A 212 -5.57 -2.48 -10.92
C HIS A 212 -6.88 -3.02 -11.49
N ARG A 213 -7.64 -2.17 -12.19
CA ARG A 213 -8.95 -2.54 -12.75
C ARG A 213 -8.89 -3.78 -13.64
N VAL A 214 -7.80 -3.95 -14.38
CA VAL A 214 -7.62 -5.09 -15.28
C VAL A 214 -7.61 -6.43 -14.53
N PHE A 215 -7.19 -6.46 -13.28
CA PHE A 215 -7.15 -7.69 -12.48
C PHE A 215 -8.53 -8.10 -11.95
N ALA A 216 -9.50 -7.18 -11.89
CA ALA A 216 -10.86 -7.51 -11.50
C ALA A 216 -11.58 -8.44 -12.50
N SER A 217 -11.13 -8.47 -13.76
CA SER A 217 -11.70 -9.29 -14.81
C SER A 217 -11.06 -10.68 -14.93
N VAL A 218 -10.15 -11.07 -14.01
CA VAL A 218 -9.55 -12.40 -13.99
C VAL A 218 -10.62 -13.43 -13.67
N ASP A 219 -10.69 -14.48 -14.49
CA ASP A 219 -11.63 -15.57 -14.32
C ASP A 219 -11.38 -16.31 -13.01
N LYS A 220 -12.42 -16.43 -12.19
CA LYS A 220 -12.36 -17.15 -10.91
C LYS A 220 -11.99 -18.62 -11.09
N GLU A 221 -12.39 -19.28 -12.19
CA GLU A 221 -12.03 -20.67 -12.46
C GLU A 221 -10.51 -20.86 -12.65
N VAL A 222 -9.82 -19.85 -13.21
CA VAL A 222 -8.37 -19.86 -13.32
C VAL A 222 -7.73 -19.75 -11.93
N LEU A 223 -8.27 -18.88 -11.07
CA LEU A 223 -7.78 -18.66 -9.71
C LEU A 223 -7.99 -19.89 -8.81
N LEU A 224 -9.08 -20.64 -8.97
CA LEU A 224 -9.35 -21.87 -8.20
C LEU A 224 -8.28 -22.97 -8.39
N ARG A 225 -7.52 -22.91 -9.46
CA ARG A 225 -6.44 -23.88 -9.75
C ARG A 225 -5.08 -23.43 -9.22
N LYS A 226 -5.00 -22.28 -8.54
CA LYS A 226 -3.77 -21.64 -8.06
C LYS A 226 -3.83 -21.44 -6.56
N VAL A 227 -2.69 -21.27 -5.93
CA VAL A 227 -2.66 -20.70 -4.58
C VAL A 227 -2.72 -19.19 -4.72
N VAL A 228 -3.78 -18.58 -4.21
CA VAL A 228 -4.03 -17.13 -4.33
C VAL A 228 -3.77 -16.44 -3.01
N ILE A 229 -2.96 -15.38 -3.06
CA ILE A 229 -2.73 -14.45 -1.95
C ILE A 229 -3.26 -13.09 -2.39
N ASP A 230 -4.49 -12.81 -1.99
CA ASP A 230 -5.17 -11.54 -2.30
C ASP A 230 -4.97 -10.55 -1.15
N THR A 231 -3.99 -9.65 -1.27
CA THR A 231 -3.70 -8.63 -0.26
C THR A 231 -4.64 -7.44 -0.32
N ARG A 232 -5.51 -7.37 -1.33
CA ARG A 232 -6.39 -6.21 -1.62
C ARG A 232 -7.88 -6.53 -1.49
N GLY A 233 -8.25 -7.82 -1.38
CA GLY A 233 -9.64 -8.26 -1.34
C GLY A 233 -10.40 -7.96 -2.63
N LEU A 234 -9.74 -8.12 -3.77
CA LEU A 234 -10.34 -7.86 -5.09
C LEU A 234 -11.23 -9.01 -5.55
N TRP A 235 -10.90 -10.23 -5.16
CA TRP A 235 -11.56 -11.47 -5.60
C TRP A 235 -12.39 -12.16 -4.52
N GLN A 236 -12.73 -11.43 -3.45
CA GLN A 236 -13.54 -11.90 -2.32
C GLN A 236 -15.03 -12.04 -2.68
#